data_f57f51a19511c86c421efab73aadf46c
#
_entry.id   f57f51a19511c86c421efab73aadf46c
#
_cell.length_a   1.000
_cell.length_b   1.000
_cell.length_c   1.000
_cell.angle_alpha   90.00
_cell.angle_beta   90.00
_cell.angle_gamma   90.00
#
_symmetry.space_group_name_H-M   'P 1'
#
loop_
_entity.id
_entity.type
_entity.pdbx_description
1 polymer ?
#
loop_
_entity_poly.entity_id
_entity_poly.type
_entity_poly.pdbx_seq_one_letter_code
_entity_poly.pdbx_strand_id
1 'polypeptide(L)'
;CILWNDTRSFAEAAKLDADPRFRKLTGNIVFPGFTAPKLAWVKANEPAVFARVAKVLLPKDYLRLWLTGEHISEMSDAAGTSWLDVEKRRWSPELLAATELDESHMPTL
;
A
#
# COMPACT_ATOMS: atom_id res chain seq x y z
N CYS A 1 5.64 0.53 -12.53
CA CYS A 1 4.28 0.59 -11.96
C CYS A 1 3.58 -0.76 -12.17
N ILE A 2 2.95 -1.30 -11.13
CA ILE A 2 2.10 -2.50 -11.22
C ILE A 2 0.64 -2.01 -11.28
N LEU A 3 -0.05 -2.35 -12.37
CA LEU A 3 -1.40 -1.84 -12.63
C LEU A 3 -2.44 -2.42 -11.65
N TRP A 4 -3.57 -1.75 -11.49
CA TRP A 4 -4.67 -2.16 -10.60
C TRP A 4 -5.28 -3.52 -10.97
N ASN A 5 -5.29 -3.87 -12.23
CA ASN A 5 -5.80 -5.16 -12.75
C ASN A 5 -4.73 -6.25 -12.88
N ASP A 6 -3.50 -5.98 -12.44
CA ASP A 6 -2.43 -6.98 -12.42
C ASP A 6 -2.62 -7.92 -11.23
N THR A 7 -2.70 -9.21 -11.49
CA THR A 7 -3.00 -10.24 -10.49
C THR A 7 -1.77 -11.00 -10.00
N ARG A 8 -0.54 -10.56 -10.36
CA ARG A 8 0.69 -11.28 -9.98
C ARG A 8 0.86 -11.49 -8.48
N SER A 9 0.34 -10.58 -7.66
CA SER A 9 0.39 -10.63 -6.19
C SER A 9 -0.77 -11.38 -5.54
N PHE A 10 -1.38 -12.33 -6.26
CA PHE A 10 -2.53 -13.09 -5.75
C PHE A 10 -2.21 -13.88 -4.47
N ALA A 11 -1.04 -14.53 -4.43
CA ALA A 11 -0.62 -15.31 -3.27
C ALA A 11 -0.36 -14.41 -2.03
N GLU A 12 0.28 -13.26 -2.25
CA GLU A 12 0.53 -12.27 -1.21
C GLU A 12 -0.78 -11.67 -0.70
N ALA A 13 -1.73 -11.38 -1.60
CA ALA A 13 -3.05 -10.88 -1.21
C ALA A 13 -3.77 -11.88 -0.31
N ALA A 14 -3.81 -13.16 -0.67
CA ALA A 14 -4.43 -14.20 0.14
C ALA A 14 -3.76 -14.34 1.52
N LYS A 15 -2.43 -14.22 1.58
CA LYS A 15 -1.67 -14.26 2.82
C LYS A 15 -1.98 -13.08 3.74
N LEU A 16 -2.05 -11.85 3.19
CA LEU A 16 -2.40 -10.66 3.96
C LEU A 16 -3.86 -10.68 4.41
N ASP A 17 -4.79 -11.15 3.56
CA ASP A 17 -6.21 -11.24 3.89
C ASP A 17 -6.51 -12.26 4.99
N ALA A 18 -5.64 -13.25 5.17
CA ALA A 18 -5.73 -14.21 6.27
C ALA A 18 -5.39 -13.58 7.64
N ASP A 19 -4.73 -12.44 7.67
CA ASP A 19 -4.47 -11.68 8.90
C ASP A 19 -5.69 -10.78 9.23
N PRO A 20 -6.41 -11.06 10.32
CA PRO A 20 -7.66 -10.35 10.64
C PRO A 20 -7.48 -8.85 10.90
N ARG A 21 -6.25 -8.39 11.15
CA ARG A 21 -5.96 -6.96 11.35
C ARG A 21 -6.28 -6.14 10.11
N PHE A 22 -5.99 -6.69 8.91
CA PHE A 22 -6.29 -6.00 7.66
C PHE A 22 -7.77 -5.70 7.54
N ARG A 23 -8.64 -6.70 7.60
CA ARG A 23 -10.09 -6.50 7.51
C ARG A 23 -10.64 -5.60 8.60
N LYS A 24 -10.13 -5.73 9.83
CA LYS A 24 -10.58 -4.94 10.98
C LYS A 24 -10.27 -3.45 10.81
N LEU A 25 -9.08 -3.10 10.36
CA LEU A 25 -8.62 -1.71 10.29
C LEU A 25 -9.02 -1.03 8.96
N THR A 26 -9.00 -1.76 7.86
CA THR A 26 -9.33 -1.20 6.55
C THR A 26 -10.82 -1.26 6.21
N GLY A 27 -11.60 -2.10 6.92
CA GLY A 27 -13.00 -2.36 6.59
C GLY A 27 -13.19 -3.11 5.27
N ASN A 28 -12.15 -3.72 4.72
CA ASN A 28 -12.19 -4.36 3.40
C ASN A 28 -11.38 -5.66 3.38
N ILE A 29 -11.65 -6.49 2.36
CA ILE A 29 -10.81 -7.63 2.01
C ILE A 29 -9.52 -7.15 1.36
N VAL A 30 -8.46 -7.94 1.44
CA VAL A 30 -7.22 -7.68 0.69
C VAL A 30 -7.24 -8.51 -0.61
N PHE A 31 -7.13 -7.86 -1.75
CA PHE A 31 -7.05 -8.54 -3.05
C PHE A 31 -5.93 -7.98 -3.95
N PRO A 32 -5.54 -8.69 -5.03
CA PRO A 32 -4.33 -8.35 -5.80
C PRO A 32 -4.31 -6.95 -6.40
N GLY A 33 -5.47 -6.34 -6.63
CA GLY A 33 -5.57 -4.97 -7.14
C GLY A 33 -5.07 -3.90 -6.17
N PHE A 34 -5.01 -4.20 -4.87
CA PHE A 34 -4.56 -3.26 -3.84
C PHE A 34 -3.03 -3.15 -3.76
N THR A 35 -2.55 -2.11 -3.08
CA THR A 35 -1.13 -1.74 -3.11
C THR A 35 -0.27 -2.64 -2.22
N ALA A 36 -0.72 -2.95 -1.00
CA ALA A 36 0.04 -3.76 -0.05
C ALA A 36 0.50 -5.12 -0.62
N PRO A 37 -0.39 -5.91 -1.27
CA PRO A 37 0.03 -7.18 -1.89
C PRO A 37 1.10 -6.99 -2.97
N LYS A 38 1.05 -5.90 -3.73
CA LYS A 38 2.03 -5.61 -4.79
C LYS A 38 3.41 -5.34 -4.21
N LEU A 39 3.49 -4.59 -3.10
CA LEU A 39 4.76 -4.35 -2.41
C LEU A 39 5.29 -5.64 -1.77
N ALA A 40 4.43 -6.49 -1.21
CA ALA A 40 4.82 -7.80 -0.72
C ALA A 40 5.38 -8.69 -1.85
N TRP A 41 4.77 -8.64 -3.04
CA TRP A 41 5.28 -9.33 -4.22
C TRP A 41 6.64 -8.78 -4.66
N VAL A 42 6.80 -7.46 -4.72
CA VAL A 42 8.10 -6.83 -5.06
C VAL A 42 9.18 -7.26 -4.09
N LYS A 43 8.87 -7.29 -2.80
CA LYS A 43 9.81 -7.79 -1.79
C LYS A 43 10.24 -9.22 -2.05
N ALA A 44 9.29 -10.11 -2.34
CA ALA A 44 9.56 -11.54 -2.54
C ALA A 44 10.33 -11.81 -3.84
N ASN A 45 10.07 -11.06 -4.90
CA ASN A 45 10.59 -11.35 -6.24
C ASN A 45 11.69 -10.38 -6.70
N GLU A 46 11.72 -9.17 -6.16
CA GLU A 46 12.66 -8.11 -6.51
C GLU A 46 13.25 -7.44 -5.26
N PRO A 47 13.89 -8.19 -4.34
CA PRO A 47 14.31 -7.67 -3.03
C PRO A 47 15.29 -6.49 -3.13
N ALA A 48 16.14 -6.45 -4.14
CA ALA A 48 17.05 -5.33 -4.38
C ALA A 48 16.31 -4.03 -4.78
N VAL A 49 15.13 -4.14 -5.40
CA VAL A 49 14.25 -3.01 -5.68
C VAL A 49 13.54 -2.58 -4.40
N PHE A 50 12.98 -3.55 -3.67
CA PHE A 50 12.28 -3.28 -2.41
C PHE A 50 13.18 -2.54 -1.40
N ALA A 51 14.42 -2.95 -1.25
CA ALA A 51 15.38 -2.32 -0.33
C ALA A 51 15.69 -0.84 -0.65
N ARG A 52 15.32 -0.36 -1.85
CA ARG A 52 15.51 1.04 -2.29
C ARG A 52 14.21 1.83 -2.37
N VAL A 53 13.09 1.26 -1.93
CA VAL A 53 11.81 1.98 -1.89
C VAL A 53 11.93 3.13 -0.89
N ALA A 54 11.81 4.35 -1.38
CA ALA A 54 11.81 5.56 -0.56
C ALA A 54 10.37 6.05 -0.29
N LYS A 55 9.50 5.94 -1.29
CA LYS A 55 8.08 6.33 -1.19
C LYS A 55 7.21 5.37 -2.00
N VAL A 56 6.01 5.12 -1.48
CA VAL A 56 4.96 4.39 -2.18
C VAL A 56 3.88 5.40 -2.57
N LEU A 57 3.63 5.52 -3.87
CA LEU A 57 2.66 6.47 -4.42
C LEU A 57 1.70 5.73 -5.34
N LEU A 58 0.43 6.08 -5.27
CA LEU A 58 -0.54 5.69 -6.28
C LEU A 58 -0.28 6.47 -7.58
N PRO A 59 -0.73 5.99 -8.76
CA PRO A 59 -0.44 6.67 -10.03
C PRO A 59 -0.81 8.15 -10.04
N LYS A 60 -1.97 8.52 -9.47
CA LYS A 60 -2.38 9.92 -9.36
C LYS A 60 -1.50 10.72 -8.40
N ASP A 61 -1.03 10.10 -7.32
CA ASP A 61 -0.14 10.76 -6.33
C ASP A 61 1.23 11.04 -6.95
N TYR A 62 1.71 10.13 -7.81
CA TYR A 62 2.93 10.37 -8.60
C TYR A 62 2.76 11.52 -9.59
N LEU A 63 1.62 11.57 -10.30
CA LEU A 63 1.32 12.69 -11.18
C LEU A 63 1.23 14.02 -10.41
N ARG A 64 0.59 14.00 -9.24
CA ARG A 64 0.54 15.16 -8.34
C ARG A 64 1.94 15.60 -7.92
N LEU A 65 2.78 14.67 -7.47
CA LEU A 65 4.18 14.97 -7.11
C LEU A 65 4.91 15.68 -8.26
N TRP A 66 4.72 15.19 -9.49
CA TRP A 66 5.35 15.79 -10.66
C TRP A 66 4.88 17.21 -10.94
N LEU A 67 3.60 17.51 -10.67
CA LEU A 67 3.01 18.85 -10.87
C LEU A 67 3.29 19.82 -9.72
N THR A 68 3.40 19.34 -8.48
CA THR A 68 3.42 20.20 -7.28
C THR A 68 4.72 20.10 -6.47
N GLY A 69 5.51 19.03 -6.68
CA GLY A 69 6.67 18.73 -5.85
C GLY A 69 6.33 18.10 -4.48
N GLU A 70 5.06 17.78 -4.21
CA GLU A 70 4.59 17.33 -2.90
C GLU A 70 4.16 15.85 -2.91
N HIS A 71 4.59 15.10 -1.87
CA HIS A 71 4.17 13.72 -1.63
C HIS A 71 2.86 13.74 -0.81
N ILE A 72 1.73 13.86 -1.47
CA ILE A 72 0.40 13.91 -0.83
C ILE A 72 -0.54 12.91 -1.50
N SER A 73 -1.36 12.25 -0.70
CA SER A 73 -2.47 11.41 -1.12
C SER A 73 -3.79 11.92 -0.51
N GLU A 74 -4.86 11.16 -0.68
CA GLU A 74 -6.16 11.48 -0.07
C GLU A 74 -6.85 10.18 0.42
N MET A 75 -7.79 10.34 1.35
CA MET A 75 -8.36 9.26 2.16
C MET A 75 -9.06 8.18 1.34
N SER A 76 -9.81 8.55 0.29
CA SER A 76 -10.64 7.59 -0.43
C SER A 76 -9.80 6.61 -1.24
N ASP A 77 -8.75 7.09 -1.90
CA ASP A 77 -7.85 6.22 -2.65
C ASP A 77 -6.83 5.52 -1.74
N ALA A 78 -6.39 6.21 -0.67
CA ALA A 78 -5.54 5.60 0.35
C ALA A 78 -6.20 4.37 1.01
N ALA A 79 -7.53 4.34 1.13
CA ALA A 79 -8.27 3.18 1.61
C ALA A 79 -8.04 1.93 0.74
N GLY A 80 -7.82 2.10 -0.57
CA GLY A 80 -7.49 1.02 -1.50
C GLY A 80 -6.04 0.52 -1.42
N THR A 81 -5.22 1.06 -0.52
CA THR A 81 -3.84 0.58 -0.34
C THR A 81 -3.73 -0.66 0.54
N SER A 82 -4.71 -0.94 1.37
CA SER A 82 -4.71 -1.87 2.51
C SER A 82 -3.81 -1.44 3.67
N TRP A 83 -3.45 -0.17 3.79
CA TRP A 83 -2.66 0.37 4.91
C TRP A 83 -3.35 1.49 5.69
N LEU A 84 -4.53 1.95 5.22
CA LEU A 84 -5.28 2.98 5.91
C LEU A 84 -6.13 2.38 7.05
N ASP A 85 -6.00 2.93 8.27
CA ASP A 85 -7.00 2.80 9.32
C ASP A 85 -8.16 3.74 8.97
N VAL A 86 -9.25 3.18 8.44
CA VAL A 86 -10.36 3.98 7.92
C VAL A 86 -11.16 4.70 9.01
N GLU A 87 -11.21 4.13 10.21
CA GLU A 87 -11.87 4.76 11.37
C GLU A 87 -11.10 6.00 11.83
N LYS A 88 -9.76 5.85 11.98
CA LYS A 88 -8.89 6.92 12.45
C LYS A 88 -8.44 7.86 11.35
N ARG A 89 -8.73 7.54 10.09
CA ARG A 89 -8.36 8.33 8.89
C ARG A 89 -6.86 8.66 8.83
N ARG A 90 -6.01 7.65 9.07
CA ARG A 90 -4.55 7.77 9.06
C ARG A 90 -3.90 6.47 8.60
N TRP A 91 -2.65 6.54 8.19
CA TRP A 91 -1.85 5.34 7.97
C TRP A 91 -1.80 4.49 9.24
N SER A 92 -1.88 3.18 9.08
CA SER A 92 -1.80 2.23 10.19
C SER A 92 -0.35 1.72 10.32
N PRO A 93 0.38 2.10 11.38
CA PRO A 93 1.73 1.58 11.60
C PRO A 93 1.76 0.05 11.70
N GLU A 94 0.68 -0.53 12.23
CA GLU A 94 0.52 -1.97 12.39
C GLU A 94 0.42 -2.69 11.04
N LEU A 95 -0.36 -2.16 10.09
CA LEU A 95 -0.51 -2.74 8.75
C LEU A 95 0.73 -2.49 7.88
N LEU A 96 1.37 -1.33 8.03
CA LEU A 96 2.63 -1.03 7.36
C LEU A 96 3.72 -1.99 7.82
N ALA A 97 3.87 -2.18 9.13
CA ALA A 97 4.85 -3.12 9.70
C ALA A 97 4.63 -4.56 9.23
N ALA A 98 3.37 -5.00 9.01
CA ALA A 98 3.05 -6.32 8.47
C ALA A 98 3.59 -6.54 7.04
N THR A 99 3.89 -5.46 6.31
CA THR A 99 4.53 -5.48 4.99
C THR A 99 5.96 -4.95 5.01
N GLU A 100 6.55 -4.80 6.21
CA GLU A 100 7.92 -4.31 6.45
C GLU A 100 8.16 -2.90 5.92
N LEU A 101 7.14 -2.06 5.99
CA LEU A 101 7.18 -0.63 5.74
C LEU A 101 6.85 0.16 7.01
N ASP A 102 7.03 1.45 6.97
CA ASP A 102 6.64 2.40 8.01
C ASP A 102 6.08 3.69 7.39
N GLU A 103 5.65 4.63 8.22
CA GLU A 103 5.03 5.88 7.76
C GLU A 103 5.97 6.76 6.93
N SER A 104 7.29 6.61 7.07
CA SER A 104 8.25 7.37 6.25
C SER A 104 8.16 7.04 4.77
N HIS A 105 7.65 5.84 4.44
CA HIS A 105 7.41 5.40 3.07
C HIS A 105 6.11 5.92 2.48
N MET A 106 5.23 6.49 3.30
CA MET A 106 3.90 6.94 2.85
C MET A 106 3.87 8.43 2.54
N PRO A 107 3.00 8.86 1.58
CA PRO A 107 2.70 10.26 1.39
C PRO A 107 1.89 10.82 2.58
N THR A 108 1.88 12.13 2.76
CA THR A 108 0.95 12.80 3.66
C THR A 108 -0.49 12.59 3.21
N LEU A 109 -1.43 12.46 4.14
CA LEU A 109 -2.88 12.35 3.88
C LEU A 109 -3.58 13.69 4.06
#